data_b9e3bf7664ec1722bdfeb143c25c4eb2
#
_entry.id   b9e3bf7664ec1722bdfeb143c25c4eb2
#
_cell.length_a   1.000
_cell.length_b   1.000
_cell.length_c   1.000
_cell.angle_alpha   90.00
_cell.angle_beta   90.00
_cell.angle_gamma   90.00
#
_symmetry.space_group_name_H-M   'P 1'
#
loop_
_entity.id
_entity.type
_entity.pdbx_description
1 polymer ?
#
loop_
_entity_poly.entity_id
_entity_poly.type
_entity_poly.pdbx_seq_one_letter_code
_entity_poly.pdbx_strand_id
1 'polypeptide(L)'
;MEESRLGIPLLIGRDVIHGFKTIMPIPLGQAASWNPALVEQGAHIAALEAAKSGINWTFAPMIDISRDARWGRIAESFGECVLLTSEMGA
;
A
#
# COMPACT_ATOMS: atom_id res chain seq x y z
N MET A 1 10.36 9.72 -20.98
CA MET A 1 10.90 8.71 -21.91
C MET A 1 11.83 9.33 -22.95
N GLU A 2 11.47 10.45 -23.55
CA GLU A 2 12.31 11.14 -24.54
C GLU A 2 13.68 11.57 -24.00
N GLU A 3 13.76 11.84 -22.71
CA GLU A 3 15.02 12.23 -22.03
C GLU A 3 15.90 11.06 -21.66
N SER A 4 15.41 9.83 -21.81
CA SER A 4 16.22 8.63 -21.55
C SER A 4 17.16 8.36 -22.73
N ARG A 5 18.44 8.12 -22.43
CA ARG A 5 19.43 7.83 -23.46
C ARG A 5 19.07 6.62 -24.33
N LEU A 6 18.44 5.62 -23.74
CA LEU A 6 18.06 4.37 -24.46
C LEU A 6 16.59 4.33 -24.87
N GLY A 7 15.82 5.38 -24.63
CA GLY A 7 14.38 5.39 -24.89
C GLY A 7 13.59 4.46 -23.97
N ILE A 8 14.17 3.99 -22.89
CA ILE A 8 13.54 3.10 -21.92
C ILE A 8 13.00 3.94 -20.76
N PRO A 9 11.70 3.85 -20.40
CA PRO A 9 11.14 4.60 -19.28
C PRO A 9 11.72 4.12 -17.95
N LEU A 10 11.81 5.02 -17.00
CA LEU A 10 12.24 4.70 -15.64
C LEU A 10 11.08 4.07 -14.85
N LEU A 11 11.42 3.13 -13.97
CA LEU A 11 10.53 2.68 -12.91
C LEU A 11 10.68 3.64 -11.74
N ILE A 12 9.62 4.39 -11.46
CA ILE A 12 9.60 5.35 -10.35
C ILE A 12 8.76 4.75 -9.23
N GLY A 13 9.45 4.35 -8.16
CA GLY A 13 8.85 3.70 -7.01
C GLY A 13 8.59 4.66 -5.86
N ARG A 14 7.56 4.37 -5.08
CA ARG A 14 7.24 5.11 -3.86
C ARG A 14 6.49 4.24 -2.86
N ASP A 15 6.69 4.54 -1.58
CA ASP A 15 5.88 3.99 -0.51
C ASP A 15 4.50 4.65 -0.52
N VAL A 16 3.47 3.87 -0.87
CA VAL A 16 2.08 4.31 -0.87
C VAL A 16 1.32 3.38 0.09
N ILE A 17 1.74 3.37 1.36
CA ILE A 17 1.28 2.39 2.34
C ILE A 17 -0.15 2.66 2.80
N HIS A 18 -0.50 3.93 3.00
CA HIS A 18 -1.86 4.30 3.42
C HIS A 18 -2.34 5.59 2.74
N GLY A 19 -2.16 5.64 1.44
CA GLY A 19 -2.56 6.77 0.60
C GLY A 19 -1.37 7.50 0.02
N PHE A 20 -1.64 8.39 -0.91
CA PHE A 20 -0.62 9.21 -1.57
C PHE A 20 -0.87 10.69 -1.28
N LYS A 21 -1.79 11.34 -1.99
CA LYS A 21 -2.23 12.72 -1.67
C LYS A 21 -3.32 12.70 -0.61
N THR A 22 -4.28 11.81 -0.76
CA THR A 22 -5.31 11.56 0.25
C THR A 22 -4.77 10.56 1.26
N ILE A 23 -4.64 10.96 2.50
CA ILE A 23 -4.13 10.09 3.56
C ILE A 23 -5.26 9.23 4.11
N MET A 24 -5.06 7.92 4.04
CA MET A 24 -5.95 6.91 4.59
C MET A 24 -5.46 6.51 6.00
N PRO A 25 -6.26 5.80 6.79
CA PRO A 25 -5.77 5.23 8.05
C PRO A 25 -4.57 4.31 7.82
N ILE A 26 -3.70 4.17 8.81
CA ILE A 26 -2.58 3.21 8.75
C ILE A 26 -3.13 1.80 8.54
N PRO A 27 -2.35 0.87 7.96
CA PRO A 27 -2.85 -0.49 7.65
C PRO A 27 -3.47 -1.21 8.84
N LEU A 28 -2.91 -1.05 10.03
CA LEU A 28 -3.50 -1.63 11.25
C LEU A 28 -4.90 -1.08 11.52
N GLY A 29 -5.10 0.22 11.31
CA GLY A 29 -6.42 0.87 11.42
C GLY A 29 -7.38 0.39 10.33
N GLN A 30 -6.88 0.20 9.11
CA GLN A 30 -7.68 -0.36 8.02
C GLN A 30 -8.12 -1.81 8.34
N ALA A 31 -7.23 -2.60 8.93
CA ALA A 31 -7.55 -3.96 9.37
C ALA A 31 -8.65 -3.97 10.44
N ALA A 32 -8.66 -2.99 11.33
CA ALA A 32 -9.67 -2.86 12.37
C ALA A 32 -11.09 -2.65 11.83
N SER A 33 -11.23 -2.22 10.57
CA SER A 33 -12.54 -2.10 9.91
C SER A 33 -13.17 -3.46 9.56
N TRP A 34 -12.36 -4.50 9.42
CA TRP A 34 -12.76 -5.82 8.95
C TRP A 34 -13.52 -5.77 7.61
N ASN A 35 -13.22 -4.79 6.78
CA ASN A 35 -13.91 -4.57 5.51
C ASN A 35 -12.91 -4.49 4.35
N PRO A 36 -12.56 -5.62 3.72
CA PRO A 36 -11.61 -5.63 2.59
C PRO A 36 -12.04 -4.75 1.42
N ALA A 37 -13.35 -4.61 1.17
CA ALA A 37 -13.84 -3.78 0.08
C ALA A 37 -13.49 -2.29 0.25
N LEU A 38 -13.52 -1.78 1.48
CA LEU A 38 -13.11 -0.40 1.77
C LEU A 38 -11.59 -0.23 1.58
N VAL A 39 -10.82 -1.23 1.96
CA VAL A 39 -9.36 -1.22 1.79
C VAL A 39 -9.01 -1.22 0.30
N GLU A 40 -9.70 -2.04 -0.50
CA GLU A 40 -9.55 -2.07 -1.95
C GLU A 40 -9.84 -0.71 -2.58
N GLN A 41 -10.95 -0.06 -2.19
CA GLN A 41 -11.29 1.28 -2.67
C GLN A 41 -10.23 2.30 -2.31
N GLY A 42 -9.73 2.26 -1.08
CA GLY A 42 -8.66 3.14 -0.63
C GLY A 42 -7.38 2.96 -1.45
N ALA A 43 -6.99 1.72 -1.67
CA ALA A 43 -5.83 1.37 -2.49
C ALA A 43 -5.99 1.83 -3.93
N HIS A 44 -7.19 1.67 -4.50
CA HIS A 44 -7.50 2.12 -5.85
C HIS A 44 -7.35 3.65 -5.98
N ILE A 45 -7.88 4.40 -5.04
CA ILE A 45 -7.73 5.87 -5.02
C ILE A 45 -6.27 6.26 -4.90
N ALA A 46 -5.53 5.64 -4.00
CA ALA A 46 -4.11 5.90 -3.83
C ALA A 46 -3.31 5.61 -5.10
N ALA A 47 -3.61 4.50 -5.76
CA ALA A 47 -2.97 4.11 -7.02
C ALA A 47 -3.26 5.11 -8.13
N LEU A 48 -4.50 5.60 -8.25
CA LEU A 48 -4.85 6.62 -9.24
C LEU A 48 -4.10 7.92 -9.00
N GLU A 49 -4.03 8.37 -7.74
CA GLU A 49 -3.30 9.58 -7.38
C GLU A 49 -1.80 9.45 -7.69
N ALA A 50 -1.22 8.32 -7.34
CA ALA A 50 0.20 8.05 -7.58
C ALA A 50 0.50 7.96 -9.08
N ALA A 51 -0.32 7.23 -9.84
CA ALA A 51 -0.14 7.08 -11.29
C ALA A 51 -0.20 8.43 -12.02
N LYS A 52 -1.14 9.30 -11.64
CA LYS A 52 -1.25 10.64 -12.21
C LYS A 52 -0.06 11.53 -11.87
N SER A 53 0.68 11.19 -10.83
CA SER A 53 1.90 11.91 -10.43
C SER A 53 3.17 11.30 -11.04
N GLY A 54 3.05 10.31 -11.91
CA GLY A 54 4.17 9.67 -12.61
C GLY A 54 4.80 8.48 -11.89
N ILE A 55 4.20 8.00 -10.82
CA ILE A 55 4.67 6.83 -10.07
C ILE A 55 4.08 5.58 -10.71
N ASN A 56 4.93 4.61 -11.01
CA ASN A 56 4.54 3.38 -11.67
C ASN A 56 4.94 2.11 -10.90
N TRP A 57 5.43 2.27 -9.67
CA TRP A 57 5.79 1.18 -8.79
C TRP A 57 5.50 1.56 -7.34
N THR A 58 4.72 0.78 -6.63
CA THR A 58 4.49 0.95 -5.19
C THR A 58 5.18 -0.16 -4.41
N PHE A 59 5.64 0.16 -3.19
CA PHE A 59 6.25 -0.80 -2.28
C PHE A 59 5.23 -1.36 -1.27
N ALA A 60 3.96 -1.03 -1.43
CA ALA A 60 2.85 -1.50 -0.61
C ALA A 60 1.98 -2.50 -1.39
N PRO A 61 1.17 -3.32 -0.73
CA PRO A 61 0.98 -3.39 0.71
C PRO A 61 2.08 -4.17 1.45
N MET A 62 2.16 -3.99 2.76
CA MET A 62 2.95 -4.82 3.66
C MET A 62 2.05 -5.99 4.10
N ILE A 63 2.42 -7.21 3.76
CA ILE A 63 1.60 -8.40 4.03
C ILE A 63 2.22 -9.38 5.03
N ASP A 64 3.18 -8.91 5.81
CA ASP A 64 3.75 -9.69 6.90
C ASP A 64 2.73 -9.83 8.04
N ILE A 65 2.68 -11.02 8.64
CA ILE A 65 1.80 -11.29 9.77
C ILE A 65 2.48 -10.77 11.04
N SER A 66 1.83 -9.84 11.74
CA SER A 66 2.37 -9.29 12.98
C SER A 66 1.80 -10.03 14.19
N ARG A 67 2.67 -10.72 14.93
CA ARG A 67 2.31 -11.48 16.12
C ARG A 67 2.84 -10.88 17.41
N ASP A 68 3.79 -9.96 17.31
CA ASP A 68 4.46 -9.35 18.46
C ASP A 68 4.38 -7.83 18.33
N ALA A 69 3.73 -7.18 19.30
CA ALA A 69 3.55 -5.73 19.30
C ALA A 69 4.87 -4.95 19.42
N ARG A 70 5.97 -5.62 19.76
CA ARG A 70 7.30 -4.99 19.83
C ARG A 70 7.95 -4.81 18.46
N TRP A 71 7.42 -5.46 17.43
CA TRP A 71 7.93 -5.29 16.07
C TRP A 71 7.73 -3.86 15.59
N GLY A 72 8.83 -3.20 15.17
CA GLY A 72 8.83 -1.77 14.85
C GLY A 72 7.95 -1.37 13.67
N ARG A 73 7.54 -2.30 12.82
CA ARG A 73 6.69 -2.05 11.65
C ARG A 73 5.25 -2.53 11.81
N ILE A 74 4.82 -2.76 13.04
CA ILE A 74 3.48 -3.30 13.31
C ILE A 74 2.36 -2.41 12.76
N ALA A 75 2.56 -1.10 12.76
CA ALA A 75 1.58 -0.13 12.26
C ALA A 75 1.33 -0.26 10.74
N GLU A 76 2.29 -0.81 10.00
CA GLU A 76 2.21 -0.98 8.55
C GLU A 76 1.53 -2.29 8.14
N SER A 77 1.23 -3.17 9.08
CA SER A 77 0.65 -4.49 8.81
C SER A 77 -0.86 -4.51 9.04
N PHE A 78 -1.52 -5.53 8.50
CA PHE A 78 -2.96 -5.75 8.72
C PHE A 78 -3.25 -6.61 9.98
N GLY A 79 -2.28 -6.78 10.87
CA GLY A 79 -2.44 -7.47 12.12
C GLY A 79 -1.98 -8.92 12.10
N GLU A 80 -2.53 -9.74 13.01
CA GLU A 80 -2.11 -11.13 13.19
C GLU A 80 -3.01 -12.17 12.51
N CYS A 81 -4.15 -11.77 11.99
CA CYS A 81 -5.07 -12.67 11.32
C CYS A 81 -4.59 -12.98 9.90
N VAL A 82 -4.24 -14.23 9.64
CA VAL A 82 -3.73 -14.68 8.34
C VAL A 82 -4.79 -14.49 7.25
N LEU A 83 -6.04 -14.87 7.54
CA LEU A 83 -7.13 -14.74 6.57
C LEU A 83 -7.37 -13.27 6.19
N LEU A 84 -7.49 -12.40 7.19
CA LEU A 84 -7.74 -10.98 6.95
C LEU A 84 -6.59 -10.34 6.17
N THR A 85 -5.35 -10.63 6.53
CA THR A 85 -4.18 -10.09 5.83
C THR A 85 -4.15 -10.57 4.38
N SER A 86 -4.49 -11.82 4.12
CA SER A 86 -4.54 -12.37 2.76
C SER A 86 -5.62 -11.69 1.92
N GLU A 87 -6.81 -11.48 2.49
CA GLU A 87 -7.91 -10.82 1.79
C GLU A 87 -7.62 -9.34 1.51
N MET A 88 -7.02 -8.65 2.48
CA MET A 88 -6.70 -7.22 2.32
C MET A 88 -5.49 -6.97 1.42
N GLY A 89 -4.59 -7.93 1.32
CA GLY A 89 -3.40 -7.82 0.47
C GLY A 89 -3.63 -8.24 -0.98
N ALA A 90 -4.73 -8.90 -1.27
CA ALA A 90 -5.04 -9.37 -2.62
C ALA A 90 -5.56 -8.24 -3.51
#